data_c5e1c61f955e3936bdabf6ee37ca26f3
#
_entry.id   c5e1c61f955e3936bdabf6ee37ca26f3
#
_cell.length_a   1.000
_cell.length_b   1.000
_cell.length_c   1.000
_cell.angle_alpha   90.00
_cell.angle_beta   90.00
_cell.angle_gamma   90.00
#
_symmetry.space_group_name_H-M   'P 1'
#
loop_
_entity.id
_entity.type
_entity.pdbx_description
1 polymer ?
#
loop_
_entity_poly.entity_id
_entity_poly.type
_entity_poly.pdbx_seq_one_letter_code
_entity_poly.pdbx_strand_id
1 'polypeptide(L)'
;MKRLFSTMLLLVTLLATSSAQYFIIDTLKLNNAYKELLCSPQLPEKQKEFFDAFPRNWAEFYDTYKYCSNDGYDLSMYRRANEHIQALGNCTAINDTLFCNRLIALSVGASIDADAPCYLKMLMHNTMEKKSDVFMYCLSKIEKGHQMQFWQFYWSNIIDGNAKADAKEFKALYKKYKRKYPQMMKRMDIAFENFSGGVLFISEFYDFMKDKE
;
A
#
# COMPACT_ATOMS: atom_id res chain seq x y z
N MET A 1 -34.82 -0.35 -40.04
CA MET A 1 -34.77 -1.27 -38.90
C MET A 1 -33.56 -2.21 -38.90
N LYS A 2 -33.16 -2.86 -40.01
CA LYS A 2 -32.00 -3.78 -40.04
C LYS A 2 -30.63 -3.14 -39.70
N ARG A 3 -30.43 -1.86 -39.99
CA ARG A 3 -29.15 -1.16 -39.69
C ARG A 3 -28.96 -0.78 -38.21
N LEU A 4 -30.07 -0.55 -37.47
CA LEU A 4 -30.02 -0.27 -36.03
C LEU A 4 -29.68 -1.50 -35.20
N PHE A 5 -30.12 -2.68 -35.62
CA PHE A 5 -29.77 -3.94 -34.95
C PHE A 5 -28.30 -4.31 -35.09
N SER A 6 -27.70 -4.01 -36.25
CA SER A 6 -26.28 -4.33 -36.50
C SER A 6 -25.35 -3.45 -35.67
N THR A 7 -25.66 -2.16 -35.48
CA THR A 7 -24.87 -1.24 -34.64
C THR A 7 -25.00 -1.55 -33.15
N MET A 8 -26.16 -1.99 -32.69
CA MET A 8 -26.37 -2.37 -31.31
C MET A 8 -25.68 -3.68 -30.95
N LEU A 9 -25.59 -4.63 -31.87
CA LEU A 9 -24.86 -5.89 -31.70
C LEU A 9 -23.35 -5.66 -31.64
N LEU A 10 -22.82 -4.70 -32.42
CA LEU A 10 -21.39 -4.34 -32.40
C LEU A 10 -21.01 -3.63 -31.09
N LEU A 11 -21.90 -2.80 -30.51
CA LEU A 11 -21.67 -2.14 -29.23
C LEU A 11 -21.66 -3.12 -28.06
N VAL A 12 -22.51 -4.14 -28.09
CA VAL A 12 -22.59 -5.18 -27.04
C VAL A 12 -21.35 -6.08 -27.08
N THR A 13 -20.78 -6.37 -28.25
CA THR A 13 -19.55 -7.16 -28.34
C THR A 13 -18.30 -6.40 -27.91
N LEU A 14 -18.29 -5.06 -28.02
CA LEU A 14 -17.18 -4.22 -27.51
C LEU A 14 -17.20 -4.07 -25.98
N LEU A 15 -18.34 -4.23 -25.35
CA LEU A 15 -18.47 -4.18 -23.87
C LEU A 15 -18.14 -5.53 -23.19
N ALA A 16 -18.08 -6.63 -23.94
CA ALA A 16 -17.85 -7.96 -23.39
C ALA A 16 -16.37 -8.39 -23.31
N THR A 17 -15.41 -7.53 -23.71
CA THR A 17 -13.98 -7.87 -23.70
C THR A 17 -13.13 -7.07 -22.72
N SER A 18 -13.71 -6.47 -21.68
CA SER A 18 -12.94 -6.12 -20.51
C SER A 18 -12.70 -7.37 -19.66
N SER A 19 -12.05 -8.39 -20.22
CA SER A 19 -11.38 -9.40 -19.42
C SER A 19 -10.38 -8.65 -18.55
N ALA A 20 -10.59 -8.65 -17.24
CA ALA A 20 -9.58 -8.22 -16.29
C ALA A 20 -8.31 -9.01 -16.64
N GLN A 21 -7.36 -8.34 -17.26
CA GLN A 21 -6.07 -8.92 -17.59
C GLN A 21 -5.38 -9.09 -16.22
N TYR A 22 -5.48 -10.28 -15.64
CA TYR A 22 -4.70 -10.66 -14.48
C TYR A 22 -3.24 -10.63 -14.88
N PHE A 23 -2.56 -9.56 -14.58
CA PHE A 23 -1.11 -9.47 -14.71
C PHE A 23 -0.50 -10.33 -13.61
N ILE A 24 -0.25 -11.60 -13.94
CA ILE A 24 0.54 -12.47 -13.06
C ILE A 24 1.96 -11.92 -13.05
N ILE A 25 2.50 -11.65 -11.88
CA ILE A 25 3.91 -11.26 -11.75
C ILE A 25 4.80 -12.41 -12.22
N ASP A 26 5.81 -12.06 -13.00
CA ASP A 26 6.90 -12.98 -13.32
C ASP A 26 7.80 -13.13 -12.07
N THR A 27 7.48 -14.14 -11.26
CA THR A 27 8.22 -14.45 -10.03
C THR A 27 9.66 -14.86 -10.30
N LEU A 28 9.96 -15.45 -11.46
CA LEU A 28 11.33 -15.77 -11.86
C LEU A 28 12.13 -14.49 -12.12
N LYS A 29 11.55 -13.53 -12.85
CA LYS A 29 12.15 -12.21 -13.06
C LYS A 29 12.40 -11.48 -11.75
N LEU A 30 11.42 -11.48 -10.84
CA LEU A 30 11.56 -10.86 -9.52
C LEU A 30 12.68 -11.50 -8.70
N ASN A 31 12.75 -12.84 -8.64
CA ASN A 31 13.81 -13.56 -7.94
C ASN A 31 15.19 -13.31 -8.54
N ASN A 32 15.30 -13.24 -9.87
CA ASN A 32 16.57 -12.95 -10.54
C ASN A 32 17.02 -11.52 -10.25
N ALA A 33 16.13 -10.54 -10.38
CA ALA A 33 16.42 -9.15 -10.06
C ALA A 33 16.83 -8.97 -8.59
N TYR A 34 16.20 -9.71 -7.66
CA TYR A 34 16.59 -9.73 -6.24
C TYR A 34 18.01 -10.27 -6.04
N LYS A 35 18.36 -11.40 -6.66
CA LYS A 35 19.72 -11.97 -6.58
C LYS A 35 20.78 -11.00 -7.12
N GLU A 36 20.53 -10.37 -8.26
CA GLU A 36 21.42 -9.38 -8.84
C GLU A 36 21.58 -8.15 -7.92
N LEU A 37 20.48 -7.70 -7.31
CA LEU A 37 20.52 -6.63 -6.31
C LEU A 37 21.39 -7.00 -5.11
N LEU A 38 21.29 -8.23 -4.59
CA LEU A 38 22.11 -8.69 -3.46
C LEU A 38 23.60 -8.71 -3.80
N CYS A 39 23.97 -9.05 -5.05
CA CYS A 39 25.34 -9.04 -5.51
C CYS A 39 25.93 -7.61 -5.66
N SER A 40 25.08 -6.62 -5.95
CA SER A 40 25.50 -5.25 -6.25
C SER A 40 24.48 -4.22 -5.76
N PRO A 41 24.23 -4.14 -4.43
CA PRO A 41 23.14 -3.35 -3.86
C PRO A 41 23.31 -1.84 -4.06
N GLN A 42 24.52 -1.36 -4.29
CA GLN A 42 24.84 0.06 -4.51
C GLN A 42 24.62 0.53 -5.95
N LEU A 43 24.43 -0.41 -6.92
CA LEU A 43 24.26 -0.04 -8.32
C LEU A 43 22.82 0.44 -8.59
N PRO A 44 22.64 1.69 -9.07
CA PRO A 44 21.29 2.24 -9.32
C PRO A 44 20.46 1.42 -10.31
N GLU A 45 21.09 0.86 -11.34
CA GLU A 45 20.45 0.01 -12.33
C GLU A 45 19.88 -1.28 -11.70
N LYS A 46 20.60 -1.91 -10.74
CA LYS A 46 20.11 -3.12 -10.06
C LYS A 46 18.97 -2.80 -9.10
N GLN A 47 19.02 -1.68 -8.41
CA GLN A 47 17.89 -1.19 -7.61
C GLN A 47 16.66 -0.93 -8.49
N LYS A 48 16.87 -0.33 -9.68
CA LYS A 48 15.77 -0.05 -10.61
C LYS A 48 15.20 -1.35 -11.21
N GLU A 49 16.02 -2.29 -11.63
CA GLU A 49 15.60 -3.59 -12.15
C GLU A 49 14.73 -4.34 -11.14
N PHE A 50 15.14 -4.36 -9.87
CA PHE A 50 14.38 -4.98 -8.80
C PHE A 50 13.06 -4.23 -8.51
N PHE A 51 13.10 -2.89 -8.41
CA PHE A 51 11.93 -2.07 -8.22
C PHE A 51 10.89 -2.25 -9.35
N ASP A 52 11.33 -2.37 -10.59
CA ASP A 52 10.46 -2.58 -11.75
C ASP A 52 9.89 -4.01 -11.82
N ALA A 53 10.60 -5.00 -11.26
CA ALA A 53 10.14 -6.38 -11.15
C ALA A 53 9.23 -6.62 -9.95
N PHE A 54 9.27 -5.74 -8.92
CA PHE A 54 8.44 -5.85 -7.72
C PHE A 54 6.97 -5.57 -8.04
N PRO A 55 6.00 -6.17 -7.31
CA PRO A 55 4.57 -5.90 -7.48
C PRO A 55 4.24 -4.40 -7.57
N ARG A 56 3.28 -4.06 -8.43
CA ARG A 56 2.91 -2.67 -8.72
C ARG A 56 1.64 -2.21 -8.02
N ASN A 57 0.82 -3.15 -7.56
CA ASN A 57 -0.45 -2.92 -6.88
C ASN A 57 -0.75 -4.06 -5.91
N TRP A 58 -1.83 -3.91 -5.13
CA TRP A 58 -2.21 -4.91 -4.14
C TRP A 58 -2.51 -6.29 -4.74
N ALA A 59 -3.19 -6.38 -5.87
CA ALA A 59 -3.53 -7.66 -6.46
C ALA A 59 -2.27 -8.45 -6.86
N GLU A 60 -1.30 -7.79 -7.51
CA GLU A 60 0.00 -8.40 -7.84
C GLU A 60 0.77 -8.79 -6.57
N PHE A 61 0.75 -7.95 -5.53
CA PHE A 61 1.42 -8.22 -4.26
C PHE A 61 0.81 -9.43 -3.55
N TYR A 62 -0.51 -9.46 -3.46
CA TYR A 62 -1.23 -10.56 -2.85
C TYR A 62 -0.96 -11.88 -3.57
N ASP A 63 -1.10 -11.91 -4.91
CA ASP A 63 -0.83 -13.11 -5.70
C ASP A 63 0.62 -13.60 -5.58
N THR A 64 1.58 -12.68 -5.39
CA THR A 64 2.99 -13.01 -5.24
C THR A 64 3.31 -13.61 -3.88
N TYR A 65 2.73 -13.05 -2.79
CA TYR A 65 3.14 -13.35 -1.42
C TYR A 65 2.05 -13.98 -0.55
N LYS A 66 0.90 -14.35 -1.12
CA LYS A 66 -0.17 -14.99 -0.35
C LYS A 66 0.28 -16.32 0.26
N TYR A 67 -0.19 -16.60 1.46
CA TYR A 67 -0.09 -17.92 2.05
C TYR A 67 -1.14 -18.84 1.44
N CYS A 68 -0.73 -20.03 1.05
CA CYS A 68 -1.65 -21.06 0.61
C CYS A 68 -1.31 -22.38 1.34
N SER A 69 -2.28 -22.91 2.07
CA SER A 69 -2.10 -24.15 2.86
C SER A 69 -2.31 -25.44 2.04
N ASN A 70 -2.60 -25.31 0.73
CA ASN A 70 -2.85 -26.49 -0.10
C ASN A 70 -1.54 -27.24 -0.37
N ASP A 71 -1.57 -28.55 -0.22
CA ASP A 71 -0.45 -29.43 -0.55
C ASP A 71 -0.02 -29.23 -2.02
N GLY A 72 1.28 -29.00 -2.21
CA GLY A 72 1.86 -28.77 -3.53
C GLY A 72 1.95 -27.30 -3.99
N TYR A 73 1.47 -26.34 -3.19
CA TYR A 73 1.67 -24.93 -3.50
C TYR A 73 3.11 -24.48 -3.15
N ASP A 74 3.74 -23.76 -4.08
CA ASP A 74 5.10 -23.22 -3.86
C ASP A 74 5.05 -21.98 -2.93
N LEU A 75 5.45 -22.17 -1.69
CA LEU A 75 5.55 -21.10 -0.68
C LEU A 75 6.87 -20.32 -0.73
N SER A 76 7.69 -20.52 -1.75
CA SER A 76 9.01 -19.88 -1.83
C SER A 76 8.92 -18.36 -1.79
N MET A 77 7.95 -17.77 -2.50
CA MET A 77 7.72 -16.32 -2.53
C MET A 77 7.18 -15.79 -1.19
N TYR A 78 6.23 -16.51 -0.58
CA TYR A 78 5.73 -16.16 0.76
C TYR A 78 6.87 -16.07 1.78
N ARG A 79 7.76 -17.06 1.81
CA ARG A 79 8.91 -17.10 2.73
C ARG A 79 9.92 -15.98 2.50
N ARG A 80 10.00 -15.46 1.29
CA ARG A 80 10.90 -14.36 0.90
C ARG A 80 10.27 -12.96 1.02
N ALA A 81 9.00 -12.88 1.39
CA ALA A 81 8.28 -11.60 1.44
C ALA A 81 9.03 -10.53 2.25
N ASN A 82 9.50 -10.90 3.46
CA ASN A 82 10.26 -9.98 4.31
C ASN A 82 11.55 -9.48 3.64
N GLU A 83 12.32 -10.39 3.06
CA GLU A 83 13.59 -10.05 2.38
C GLU A 83 13.35 -9.12 1.19
N HIS A 84 12.37 -9.42 0.36
CA HIS A 84 12.02 -8.60 -0.80
C HIS A 84 11.51 -7.22 -0.39
N ILE A 85 10.67 -7.13 0.66
CA ILE A 85 10.15 -5.85 1.14
C ILE A 85 11.26 -5.00 1.78
N GLN A 86 12.19 -5.60 2.53
CA GLN A 86 13.36 -4.90 3.04
C GLN A 86 14.27 -4.41 1.91
N ALA A 87 14.51 -5.24 0.90
CA ALA A 87 15.29 -4.85 -0.27
C ALA A 87 14.63 -3.68 -1.02
N LEU A 88 13.28 -3.69 -1.17
CA LEU A 88 12.54 -2.56 -1.72
C LEU A 88 12.79 -1.28 -0.91
N GLY A 89 12.73 -1.35 0.42
CA GLY A 89 12.99 -0.22 1.31
C GLY A 89 14.39 0.35 1.21
N ASN A 90 15.36 -0.47 0.78
CA ASN A 90 16.76 -0.10 0.61
C ASN A 90 17.09 0.42 -0.81
N CYS A 91 16.14 0.49 -1.72
CA CYS A 91 16.33 1.06 -3.06
C CYS A 91 16.40 2.59 -3.02
N THR A 92 17.57 3.14 -2.66
CA THR A 92 17.78 4.58 -2.49
C THR A 92 17.96 5.34 -3.81
N ALA A 93 18.22 4.65 -4.92
CA ALA A 93 18.33 5.25 -6.24
C ALA A 93 16.95 5.54 -6.89
N ILE A 94 15.86 5.05 -6.29
CA ILE A 94 14.51 5.29 -6.79
C ILE A 94 14.03 6.67 -6.32
N ASN A 95 13.49 7.46 -7.27
CA ASN A 95 12.90 8.75 -6.95
C ASN A 95 11.80 8.62 -5.88
N ASP A 96 11.82 9.49 -4.87
CA ASP A 96 10.92 9.45 -3.72
C ASP A 96 9.44 9.45 -4.12
N THR A 97 9.06 10.25 -5.13
CA THR A 97 7.66 10.31 -5.62
C THR A 97 7.24 8.99 -6.23
N LEU A 98 8.11 8.38 -7.04
CA LEU A 98 7.85 7.08 -7.66
C LEU A 98 7.75 5.97 -6.59
N PHE A 99 8.65 5.99 -5.61
CA PHE A 99 8.65 5.06 -4.50
C PHE A 99 7.37 5.18 -3.63
N CYS A 100 7.01 6.40 -3.22
CA CYS A 100 5.79 6.63 -2.44
C CYS A 100 4.52 6.23 -3.21
N ASN A 101 4.44 6.54 -4.52
CA ASN A 101 3.32 6.12 -5.35
C ASN A 101 3.20 4.59 -5.42
N ARG A 102 4.33 3.86 -5.48
CA ARG A 102 4.33 2.39 -5.43
C ARG A 102 3.77 1.87 -4.10
N LEU A 103 4.21 2.39 -2.96
CA LEU A 103 3.70 1.97 -1.65
C LEU A 103 2.21 2.27 -1.50
N ILE A 104 1.76 3.42 -1.98
CA ILE A 104 0.32 3.77 -2.01
C ILE A 104 -0.46 2.76 -2.85
N ALA A 105 -0.01 2.45 -4.07
CA ALA A 105 -0.68 1.50 -4.94
C ALA A 105 -0.74 0.08 -4.36
N LEU A 106 0.28 -0.33 -3.61
CA LEU A 106 0.33 -1.61 -2.89
C LEU A 106 -0.63 -1.69 -1.70
N SER A 107 -1.09 -0.55 -1.19
CA SER A 107 -1.97 -0.49 -0.02
C SER A 107 -3.45 -0.29 -0.34
N VAL A 108 -3.78 0.16 -1.55
CA VAL A 108 -5.17 0.37 -1.96
C VAL A 108 -5.87 -0.96 -2.13
N GLY A 109 -6.91 -1.19 -1.33
CA GLY A 109 -7.64 -2.47 -1.28
C GLY A 109 -6.93 -3.57 -0.48
N ALA A 110 -5.82 -3.25 0.20
CA ALA A 110 -5.06 -4.21 0.98
C ALA A 110 -5.79 -4.64 2.26
N SER A 111 -5.54 -5.89 2.66
CA SER A 111 -5.99 -6.48 3.92
C SER A 111 -4.81 -7.16 4.63
N ILE A 112 -4.91 -7.31 5.96
CA ILE A 112 -3.92 -8.05 6.74
C ILE A 112 -4.49 -9.44 7.01
N ASP A 113 -4.00 -10.41 6.24
CA ASP A 113 -4.39 -11.81 6.31
C ASP A 113 -3.19 -12.75 6.55
N ALA A 114 -1.96 -12.23 6.44
CA ALA A 114 -0.72 -12.97 6.62
C ALA A 114 0.44 -12.02 6.96
N ASP A 115 1.68 -12.53 6.99
CA ASP A 115 2.87 -11.78 7.40
C ASP A 115 3.31 -10.71 6.37
N ALA A 116 3.21 -11.00 5.08
CA ALA A 116 3.68 -10.10 4.03
C ALA A 116 3.03 -8.70 4.08
N PRO A 117 1.70 -8.56 4.26
CA PRO A 117 1.07 -7.26 4.50
C PRO A 117 1.63 -6.52 5.72
N CYS A 118 1.98 -7.23 6.80
CA CYS A 118 2.57 -6.63 7.98
C CYS A 118 3.95 -6.01 7.68
N TYR A 119 4.81 -6.71 6.93
CA TYR A 119 6.11 -6.17 6.51
C TYR A 119 5.95 -4.95 5.59
N LEU A 120 5.00 -5.00 4.66
CA LEU A 120 4.67 -3.84 3.80
C LEU A 120 4.24 -2.63 4.64
N LYS A 121 3.35 -2.83 5.61
CA LYS A 121 2.89 -1.77 6.51
C LYS A 121 4.05 -1.18 7.31
N MET A 122 4.96 -2.00 7.84
CA MET A 122 6.18 -1.50 8.52
C MET A 122 7.03 -0.64 7.60
N LEU A 123 7.22 -1.03 6.34
CA LEU A 123 7.93 -0.23 5.35
C LEU A 123 7.23 1.11 5.10
N MET A 124 5.90 1.12 5.06
CA MET A 124 5.11 2.36 4.88
C MET A 124 5.27 3.31 6.06
N HIS A 125 5.19 2.83 7.31
CA HIS A 125 5.44 3.65 8.52
C HIS A 125 6.85 4.25 8.50
N ASN A 126 7.87 3.45 8.24
CA ASN A 126 9.25 3.90 8.13
C ASN A 126 9.44 4.95 7.01
N THR A 127 8.70 4.80 5.90
CA THR A 127 8.77 5.77 4.79
C THR A 127 8.01 7.04 5.14
N MET A 128 6.85 6.94 5.79
CA MET A 128 6.08 8.09 6.25
C MET A 128 6.88 8.92 7.27
N GLU A 129 7.57 8.29 8.20
CA GLU A 129 8.43 8.97 9.16
C GLU A 129 9.53 9.78 8.45
N LYS A 130 10.21 9.19 7.47
CA LYS A 130 11.37 9.80 6.80
C LYS A 130 11.01 10.77 5.69
N LYS A 131 9.88 10.55 4.98
CA LYS A 131 9.53 11.23 3.73
C LYS A 131 8.07 11.71 3.72
N SER A 132 7.52 12.09 4.88
CA SER A 132 6.10 12.41 5.03
C SER A 132 5.59 13.47 4.05
N ASP A 133 6.37 14.50 3.72
CA ASP A 133 5.92 15.56 2.80
C ASP A 133 5.68 15.05 1.37
N VAL A 134 6.58 14.18 0.88
CA VAL A 134 6.43 13.52 -0.44
C VAL A 134 5.28 12.53 -0.40
N PHE A 135 5.21 11.71 0.66
CA PHE A 135 4.17 10.70 0.81
C PHE A 135 2.77 11.34 0.81
N MET A 136 2.57 12.38 1.63
CA MET A 136 1.31 13.12 1.72
C MET A 136 0.96 13.85 0.42
N TYR A 137 1.96 14.37 -0.29
CA TYR A 137 1.76 14.95 -1.62
C TYR A 137 1.23 13.89 -2.60
N CYS A 138 1.88 12.74 -2.71
CA CYS A 138 1.44 11.63 -3.58
C CYS A 138 0.03 11.18 -3.21
N LEU A 139 -0.24 10.96 -1.92
CA LEU A 139 -1.55 10.55 -1.42
C LEU A 139 -2.64 11.59 -1.73
N SER A 140 -2.32 12.88 -1.74
CA SER A 140 -3.27 13.94 -2.10
C SER A 140 -3.71 13.92 -3.57
N LYS A 141 -3.00 13.20 -4.44
CA LYS A 141 -3.26 13.14 -5.89
C LYS A 141 -4.15 11.97 -6.30
N ILE A 142 -4.35 10.98 -5.44
CA ILE A 142 -5.21 9.83 -5.74
C ILE A 142 -6.67 10.12 -5.35
N GLU A 143 -7.57 9.28 -5.83
CA GLU A 143 -9.01 9.39 -5.58
C GLU A 143 -9.35 9.29 -4.08
N LYS A 144 -10.44 9.93 -3.67
CA LYS A 144 -10.90 9.99 -2.28
C LYS A 144 -11.14 8.59 -1.69
N GLY A 145 -11.72 7.68 -2.48
CA GLY A 145 -11.94 6.29 -2.08
C GLY A 145 -10.63 5.56 -1.81
N HIS A 146 -9.64 5.72 -2.69
CA HIS A 146 -8.30 5.14 -2.51
C HIS A 146 -7.55 5.73 -1.32
N GLN A 147 -7.72 7.05 -1.04
CA GLN A 147 -7.18 7.65 0.18
C GLN A 147 -7.75 7.00 1.43
N MET A 148 -9.06 6.70 1.45
CA MET A 148 -9.70 6.01 2.58
C MET A 148 -9.14 4.59 2.74
N GLN A 149 -9.05 3.82 1.65
CA GLN A 149 -8.50 2.46 1.67
C GLN A 149 -7.05 2.43 2.15
N PHE A 150 -6.23 3.40 1.68
CA PHE A 150 -4.87 3.58 2.17
C PHE A 150 -4.83 3.74 3.69
N TRP A 151 -5.61 4.69 4.24
CA TRP A 151 -5.62 4.95 5.69
C TRP A 151 -6.18 3.79 6.48
N GLN A 152 -7.17 3.07 5.95
CA GLN A 152 -7.68 1.84 6.56
C GLN A 152 -6.58 0.77 6.68
N PHE A 153 -5.81 0.55 5.62
CA PHE A 153 -4.67 -0.38 5.68
C PHE A 153 -3.57 0.13 6.60
N TYR A 154 -3.22 1.41 6.53
CA TYR A 154 -2.16 2.03 7.32
C TYR A 154 -2.41 1.89 8.83
N TRP A 155 -3.64 2.11 9.29
CA TRP A 155 -4.04 1.99 10.69
C TRP A 155 -4.59 0.62 11.08
N SER A 156 -4.71 -0.34 10.16
CA SER A 156 -5.21 -1.69 10.48
C SER A 156 -4.32 -2.40 11.49
N ASN A 157 -4.89 -3.32 12.27
CA ASN A 157 -4.18 -4.13 13.27
C ASN A 157 -3.28 -3.28 14.19
N ILE A 158 -3.87 -2.27 14.82
CA ILE A 158 -3.25 -1.59 15.97
C ILE A 158 -3.15 -2.64 17.08
N ILE A 159 -1.96 -3.22 17.24
CA ILE A 159 -1.71 -4.24 18.27
C ILE A 159 -1.52 -3.50 19.61
N ASP A 160 -2.06 -4.06 20.70
CA ASP A 160 -2.04 -3.47 22.05
C ASP A 160 -0.68 -2.86 22.49
N GLY A 161 0.44 -3.43 22.04
CA GLY A 161 1.78 -2.90 22.34
C GLY A 161 2.16 -1.61 21.60
N ASN A 162 1.52 -1.28 20.49
CA ASN A 162 1.89 -0.17 19.60
C ASN A 162 0.87 0.97 19.61
N ALA A 163 -0.30 0.82 20.24
CA ALA A 163 -1.39 1.81 20.21
C ALA A 163 -0.95 3.23 20.61
N LYS A 164 -0.05 3.35 21.61
CA LYS A 164 0.50 4.66 22.00
C LYS A 164 1.42 5.26 20.92
N ALA A 165 2.21 4.45 20.24
CA ALA A 165 3.07 4.90 19.14
C ALA A 165 2.23 5.35 17.95
N ASP A 166 1.22 4.57 17.58
CA ASP A 166 0.28 4.89 16.50
C ASP A 166 -0.50 6.18 16.81
N ALA A 167 -0.98 6.37 18.04
CA ALA A 167 -1.65 7.59 18.45
C ALA A 167 -0.72 8.82 18.42
N LYS A 168 0.55 8.66 18.77
CA LYS A 168 1.55 9.74 18.68
C LYS A 168 1.82 10.11 17.23
N GLU A 169 1.97 9.10 16.34
CA GLU A 169 2.17 9.32 14.91
C GLU A 169 0.94 9.99 14.28
N PHE A 170 -0.26 9.50 14.58
CA PHE A 170 -1.52 10.13 14.14
C PHE A 170 -1.59 11.62 14.51
N LYS A 171 -1.36 11.95 15.78
CA LYS A 171 -1.36 13.34 16.26
C LYS A 171 -0.34 14.20 15.51
N ALA A 172 0.86 13.68 15.29
CA ALA A 172 1.91 14.38 14.56
C ALA A 172 1.53 14.67 13.11
N LEU A 173 1.05 13.66 12.37
CA LEU A 173 0.60 13.79 10.98
C LEU A 173 -0.60 14.74 10.87
N TYR A 174 -1.60 14.57 11.73
CA TYR A 174 -2.78 15.44 11.74
C TYR A 174 -2.42 16.91 11.99
N LYS A 175 -1.63 17.20 13.04
CA LYS A 175 -1.17 18.56 13.35
C LYS A 175 -0.40 19.18 12.18
N LYS A 176 0.51 18.40 11.54
CA LYS A 176 1.36 18.88 10.45
C LYS A 176 0.55 19.20 9.18
N TYR A 177 -0.46 18.37 8.84
CA TYR A 177 -1.08 18.40 7.53
C TYR A 177 -2.53 18.89 7.48
N LYS A 178 -3.23 19.08 8.61
CA LYS A 178 -4.65 19.47 8.65
C LYS A 178 -4.96 20.77 7.89
N ARG A 179 -4.05 21.74 7.87
CA ARG A 179 -4.23 23.00 7.14
C ARG A 179 -4.02 22.83 5.62
N LYS A 180 -3.07 21.99 5.23
CA LYS A 180 -2.69 21.78 3.81
C LYS A 180 -3.64 20.80 3.11
N TYR A 181 -4.10 19.75 3.78
CA TYR A 181 -4.92 18.68 3.24
C TYR A 181 -6.14 18.35 4.12
N PRO A 182 -7.04 19.30 4.41
CA PRO A 182 -8.08 19.13 5.44
C PRO A 182 -8.98 17.93 5.19
N GLN A 183 -9.42 17.71 3.96
CA GLN A 183 -10.31 16.60 3.60
C GLN A 183 -9.63 15.23 3.64
N MET A 184 -8.34 15.17 3.34
CA MET A 184 -7.56 13.94 3.46
C MET A 184 -7.31 13.60 4.94
N MET A 185 -7.02 14.60 5.77
CA MET A 185 -6.86 14.39 7.21
C MET A 185 -8.17 13.95 7.89
N LYS A 186 -9.32 14.44 7.43
CA LYS A 186 -10.61 13.93 7.89
C LYS A 186 -10.80 12.44 7.57
N ARG A 187 -10.32 11.96 6.40
CA ARG A 187 -10.36 10.52 6.06
C ARG A 187 -9.41 9.71 6.92
N MET A 188 -8.21 10.25 7.17
CA MET A 188 -7.26 9.64 8.08
C MET A 188 -7.86 9.48 9.49
N ASP A 189 -8.54 10.51 9.98
CA ASP A 189 -9.22 10.54 11.28
C ASP A 189 -10.29 9.44 11.38
N ILE A 190 -11.19 9.39 10.40
CA ILE A 190 -12.23 8.35 10.33
C ILE A 190 -11.63 6.93 10.30
N ALA A 191 -10.57 6.73 9.51
CA ALA A 191 -9.91 5.42 9.44
C ALA A 191 -9.25 5.06 10.77
N PHE A 192 -8.57 6.02 11.42
CA PHE A 192 -7.94 5.80 12.71
C PHE A 192 -8.96 5.47 13.81
N GLU A 193 -10.08 6.19 13.88
CA GLU A 193 -11.17 5.93 14.82
C GLU A 193 -11.73 4.50 14.67
N ASN A 194 -11.93 4.04 13.44
CA ASN A 194 -12.45 2.71 13.17
C ASN A 194 -11.53 1.58 13.66
N PHE A 195 -10.22 1.78 13.68
CA PHE A 195 -9.25 0.76 14.10
C PHE A 195 -8.73 0.96 15.53
N SER A 196 -8.80 2.17 16.08
CA SER A 196 -8.41 2.47 17.46
C SER A 196 -9.55 2.29 18.47
N GLY A 197 -10.79 2.18 18.02
CA GLY A 197 -12.02 2.22 18.82
C GLY A 197 -12.18 1.15 19.91
N GLY A 198 -11.19 0.28 20.11
CA GLY A 198 -11.14 -0.65 21.23
C GLY A 198 -9.91 -0.49 22.13
N VAL A 199 -8.92 0.31 21.74
CA VAL A 199 -7.58 0.33 22.36
C VAL A 199 -7.21 1.71 22.96
N LEU A 200 -7.72 2.80 22.39
CA LEU A 200 -7.48 4.12 22.98
C LEU A 200 -8.49 4.39 24.10
N PHE A 201 -7.98 4.47 25.31
CA PHE A 201 -8.76 4.93 26.45
C PHE A 201 -9.41 6.28 26.12
N ILE A 202 -10.72 6.33 26.25
CA ILE A 202 -11.62 7.43 25.92
C ILE A 202 -11.10 8.80 26.43
N SER A 203 -10.35 8.86 27.52
CA SER A 203 -9.85 10.11 28.12
C SER A 203 -8.79 10.84 27.28
N GLU A 204 -7.80 10.13 26.72
CA GLU A 204 -6.75 10.77 25.89
C GLU A 204 -7.28 11.21 24.52
N PHE A 205 -8.31 10.54 24.03
CA PHE A 205 -8.96 10.88 22.77
C PHE A 205 -9.87 12.12 22.92
N TYR A 206 -10.60 12.23 24.04
CA TYR A 206 -11.42 13.42 24.34
C TYR A 206 -10.59 14.69 24.51
N ASP A 207 -9.43 14.63 25.14
CA ASP A 207 -8.54 15.78 25.27
C ASP A 207 -7.98 16.24 23.91
N PHE A 208 -7.70 15.29 23.04
CA PHE A 208 -7.28 15.59 21.66
C PHE A 208 -8.40 16.20 20.82
N MET A 209 -9.65 15.79 21.01
CA MET A 209 -10.80 16.33 20.26
C MET A 209 -11.15 17.76 20.69
N LYS A 210 -10.94 18.14 21.96
CA LYS A 210 -11.12 19.51 22.44
C LYS A 210 -10.17 20.53 21.80
N ASP A 211 -8.98 20.09 21.40
CA ASP A 211 -8.03 20.95 20.67
C ASP A 211 -8.40 21.14 19.18
N LYS A 212 -9.49 20.52 18.70
CA LYS A 212 -9.99 20.63 17.32
C LYS A 212 -11.05 21.72 17.13
N GLU A 213 -11.69 22.20 18.19
CA GLU A 213 -12.63 23.33 18.18
C GLU A 213 -11.89 24.66 18.26
#